data_d222abd55323db468bd008e814f73174
#
_entry.id   d222abd55323db468bd008e814f73174
#
_cell.length_a   1.000
_cell.length_b   1.000
_cell.length_c   1.000
_cell.angle_alpha   90.00
_cell.angle_beta   90.00
_cell.angle_gamma   90.00
#
_symmetry.space_group_name_H-M   'P 1'
#
loop_
_entity.id
_entity.type
_entity.pdbx_description
1 polymer ?
#
loop_
_entity_poly.entity_id
_entity_poly.type
_entity_poly.pdbx_seq_one_letter_code
_entity_poly.pdbx_strand_id
1 'polypeptide(L)'
;RKSLIFILKSEASTSALRVQQSIDPDTGRLHKAKSTDNSRMILALTAIGKDVTNVGGHNLLAGLSDLEFVKYQGNNGPIWALLALDSGNYPVPSGGTTTRQALIDEILSVQTSDGGWAISGDRADSDMTGMALTALAPYYKKDPTVKQAIDKAIARLSEMQDDDGGFSTTYGDGKYIATSESTAQVLTALSALGIDADTDSRFIKNGGSVVDALLRYYVNGGGFKHVMDGEIDGMGTEQAYYALTAYYRFLSGKTNLYDMTDIIDMGGDVVTVEPTVPAATEPAQAAQTNIPWWIIAVCIFGGAGWGVVIGIVLVPKLNKKKD
;
A
#
# COMPACT_ATOMS: atom_id res chain seq x y z
N ARG A 1 -21.35 1.87 -15.20
CA ARG A 1 -20.01 1.60 -15.78
C ARG A 1 -19.42 2.83 -16.51
N LYS A 2 -20.14 3.44 -17.48
CA LYS A 2 -19.65 4.62 -18.21
C LYS A 2 -19.36 5.83 -17.29
N SER A 3 -20.22 6.08 -16.30
CA SER A 3 -20.04 7.16 -15.33
C SER A 3 -18.78 7.01 -14.48
N LEU A 4 -18.43 5.76 -14.13
CA LEU A 4 -17.31 5.46 -13.27
C LEU A 4 -15.97 5.55 -14.00
N ILE A 5 -15.89 5.10 -15.26
CA ILE A 5 -14.73 5.29 -16.14
C ILE A 5 -14.53 6.80 -16.38
N PHE A 6 -15.60 7.56 -16.52
CA PHE A 6 -15.53 9.02 -16.64
C PHE A 6 -14.99 9.68 -15.36
N ILE A 7 -15.43 9.23 -14.19
CA ILE A 7 -14.93 9.73 -12.89
C ILE A 7 -13.45 9.42 -12.74
N LEU A 8 -13.03 8.18 -12.99
CA LEU A 8 -11.60 7.80 -12.91
C LEU A 8 -10.73 8.55 -13.91
N LYS A 9 -11.21 8.76 -15.14
CA LYS A 9 -10.50 9.58 -16.12
C LYS A 9 -10.44 11.05 -15.70
N SER A 10 -11.51 11.58 -15.12
CA SER A 10 -11.58 12.94 -14.59
C SER A 10 -10.65 13.13 -13.38
N GLU A 11 -10.63 12.19 -12.46
CA GLU A 11 -9.75 12.23 -11.29
C GLU A 11 -8.27 11.99 -11.67
N ALA A 12 -7.99 11.07 -12.59
CA ALA A 12 -6.65 10.88 -13.14
C ALA A 12 -6.16 12.14 -13.86
N SER A 13 -7.03 12.83 -14.60
CA SER A 13 -6.72 14.10 -15.25
C SER A 13 -6.50 15.22 -14.22
N THR A 14 -7.31 15.26 -13.17
CA THR A 14 -7.19 16.25 -12.08
C THR A 14 -5.92 15.99 -11.26
N SER A 15 -5.58 14.73 -11.00
CA SER A 15 -4.34 14.34 -10.30
C SER A 15 -3.12 14.67 -11.16
N ALA A 16 -3.15 14.39 -12.46
CA ALA A 16 -2.08 14.75 -13.38
C ALA A 16 -1.88 16.28 -13.48
N LEU A 17 -2.96 17.06 -13.49
CA LEU A 17 -2.88 18.52 -13.46
C LEU A 17 -2.30 19.04 -12.14
N ARG A 18 -2.66 18.47 -11.00
CA ARG A 18 -2.08 18.81 -9.69
C ARG A 18 -0.61 18.45 -9.61
N VAL A 19 -0.23 17.28 -10.09
CA VAL A 19 1.18 16.87 -10.21
C VAL A 19 1.94 17.89 -11.04
N GLN A 20 1.43 18.23 -12.23
CA GLN A 20 2.04 19.20 -13.13
C GLN A 20 2.22 20.59 -12.51
N GLN A 21 1.29 21.01 -11.65
CA GLN A 21 1.38 22.30 -10.93
C GLN A 21 2.31 22.26 -9.72
N SER A 22 2.60 21.08 -9.15
CA SER A 22 3.36 20.93 -7.93
C SER A 22 4.79 20.43 -8.17
N ILE A 23 5.08 19.88 -9.36
CA ILE A 23 6.39 19.30 -9.65
C ILE A 23 7.44 20.40 -9.86
N ASP A 24 8.56 20.26 -9.20
CA ASP A 24 9.76 21.04 -9.47
C ASP A 24 10.35 20.58 -10.83
N PRO A 25 10.40 21.48 -11.84
CA PRO A 25 10.80 21.09 -13.19
C PRO A 25 12.26 20.66 -13.30
N ASP A 26 13.13 21.15 -12.42
CA ASP A 26 14.57 20.86 -12.45
C ASP A 26 14.90 19.52 -11.79
N THR A 27 14.17 19.17 -10.73
CA THR A 27 14.47 17.98 -9.92
C THR A 27 13.46 16.85 -10.06
N GLY A 28 12.27 17.12 -10.63
CA GLY A 28 11.17 16.16 -10.68
C GLY A 28 10.51 15.88 -9.32
N ARG A 29 10.81 16.68 -8.28
CA ARG A 29 10.27 16.48 -6.93
C ARG A 29 8.89 17.12 -6.78
N LEU A 30 7.98 16.38 -6.16
CA LEU A 30 6.65 16.89 -5.79
C LEU A 30 6.66 17.67 -4.48
N HIS A 31 7.65 17.44 -3.64
CA HIS A 31 7.83 18.13 -2.37
C HIS A 31 9.33 18.30 -2.05
N LYS A 32 9.70 19.44 -1.48
CA LYS A 32 11.10 19.78 -1.18
C LYS A 32 11.79 18.89 -0.13
N ALA A 33 11.02 18.15 0.69
CA ALA A 33 11.51 17.33 1.78
C ALA A 33 10.84 15.96 1.91
N LYS A 34 9.89 15.60 1.03
CA LYS A 34 9.13 14.34 1.11
C LYS A 34 9.28 13.55 -0.18
N SER A 35 10.24 12.66 -0.23
CA SER A 35 10.45 11.74 -1.35
C SER A 35 9.29 10.75 -1.50
N THR A 36 8.60 10.43 -0.40
CA THR A 36 7.44 9.55 -0.40
C THR A 36 6.27 10.10 -1.22
N ASP A 37 6.17 11.41 -1.45
CA ASP A 37 5.15 11.99 -2.33
C ASP A 37 5.37 11.56 -3.79
N ASN A 38 6.62 11.57 -4.28
CA ASN A 38 6.95 11.01 -5.59
C ASN A 38 6.65 9.51 -5.64
N SER A 39 7.13 8.75 -4.65
CA SER A 39 6.96 7.30 -4.61
C SER A 39 5.50 6.88 -4.67
N ARG A 40 4.64 7.50 -3.86
CA ARG A 40 3.21 7.23 -3.83
C ARG A 40 2.52 7.61 -5.14
N MET A 41 2.90 8.75 -5.75
CA MET A 41 2.35 9.16 -7.03
C MET A 41 2.77 8.20 -8.14
N ILE A 42 4.01 7.72 -8.15
CA ILE A 42 4.48 6.69 -9.07
C ILE A 42 3.63 5.42 -8.93
N LEU A 43 3.46 4.91 -7.71
CA LEU A 43 2.63 3.73 -7.44
C LEU A 43 1.19 3.92 -7.94
N ALA A 44 0.58 5.05 -7.62
CA ALA A 44 -0.79 5.35 -8.01
C ALA A 44 -0.98 5.41 -9.53
N LEU A 45 -0.06 6.09 -10.23
CA LEU A 45 -0.12 6.21 -11.69
C LEU A 45 0.18 4.87 -12.38
N THR A 46 1.12 4.09 -11.83
CA THR A 46 1.42 2.73 -12.31
C THR A 46 0.18 1.84 -12.20
N ALA A 47 -0.52 1.88 -11.07
CA ALA A 47 -1.71 1.06 -10.83
C ALA A 47 -2.86 1.35 -11.81
N ILE A 48 -2.93 2.55 -12.36
CA ILE A 48 -3.93 2.93 -13.38
C ILE A 48 -3.36 2.94 -14.81
N GLY A 49 -2.18 2.34 -15.02
CA GLY A 49 -1.55 2.21 -16.34
C GLY A 49 -1.11 3.53 -16.97
N LYS A 50 -0.74 4.54 -16.15
CA LYS A 50 -0.23 5.83 -16.66
C LYS A 50 1.29 5.84 -16.70
N ASP A 51 1.83 6.51 -17.70
CA ASP A 51 3.26 6.69 -17.87
C ASP A 51 3.81 7.67 -16.83
N VAL A 52 4.56 7.16 -15.84
CA VAL A 52 5.19 7.95 -14.79
C VAL A 52 6.42 8.72 -15.25
N THR A 53 6.94 8.40 -16.45
CA THR A 53 8.09 9.09 -17.04
C THR A 53 7.71 10.35 -17.82
N ASN A 54 6.41 10.55 -18.05
CA ASN A 54 5.90 11.70 -18.79
C ASN A 54 4.55 12.19 -18.22
N VAL A 55 4.56 12.70 -17.01
CA VAL A 55 3.37 13.30 -16.38
C VAL A 55 3.36 14.80 -16.66
N GLY A 56 2.61 15.22 -17.68
CA GLY A 56 2.59 16.62 -18.09
C GLY A 56 3.95 17.16 -18.57
N GLY A 57 4.77 16.32 -19.17
CA GLY A 57 6.11 16.67 -19.63
C GLY A 57 7.24 16.40 -18.62
N HIS A 58 6.92 15.89 -17.43
CA HIS A 58 7.88 15.66 -16.35
C HIS A 58 8.01 14.18 -15.99
N ASN A 59 9.24 13.75 -15.70
CA ASN A 59 9.55 12.40 -15.25
C ASN A 59 9.54 12.35 -13.71
N LEU A 60 8.54 11.69 -13.12
CA LEU A 60 8.42 11.55 -11.67
C LEU A 60 9.53 10.71 -11.04
N LEU A 61 10.13 9.79 -11.79
CA LEU A 61 11.26 8.98 -11.31
C LEU A 61 12.48 9.87 -11.01
N ALA A 62 12.65 10.99 -11.73
CA ALA A 62 13.77 11.92 -11.50
C ALA A 62 13.77 12.44 -10.05
N GLY A 63 12.61 12.62 -9.43
CA GLY A 63 12.49 13.03 -8.03
C GLY A 63 13.04 12.01 -7.02
N LEU A 64 13.35 10.79 -7.44
CA LEU A 64 13.96 9.75 -6.62
C LEU A 64 15.46 9.55 -6.90
N SER A 65 16.08 10.39 -7.74
CA SER A 65 17.48 10.21 -8.17
C SER A 65 18.53 10.49 -7.10
N ASP A 66 18.20 11.32 -6.11
CA ASP A 66 19.11 11.75 -5.03
C ASP A 66 18.84 10.93 -3.77
N LEU A 67 19.79 10.07 -3.39
CA LEU A 67 19.69 9.21 -2.23
C LEU A 67 19.57 9.99 -0.91
N GLU A 68 20.27 11.11 -0.77
CA GLU A 68 20.21 11.91 0.44
C GLU A 68 18.82 12.56 0.60
N PHE A 69 18.21 12.99 -0.48
CA PHE A 69 16.82 13.43 -0.45
C PHE A 69 15.86 12.29 -0.11
N VAL A 70 16.07 11.09 -0.68
CA VAL A 70 15.24 9.93 -0.39
C VAL A 70 15.31 9.55 1.09
N LYS A 71 16.50 9.59 1.69
CA LYS A 71 16.75 9.27 3.11
C LYS A 71 16.23 10.30 4.09
N TYR A 72 15.91 11.51 3.64
CA TYR A 72 15.56 12.63 4.53
C TYR A 72 14.34 12.32 5.43
N GLN A 73 13.45 11.43 5.01
CA GLN A 73 12.30 10.97 5.80
C GLN A 73 12.59 9.70 6.62
N GLY A 74 13.84 9.42 6.94
CA GLY A 74 14.24 8.19 7.61
C GLY A 74 13.92 6.96 6.75
N ASN A 75 13.62 5.85 7.38
CA ASN A 75 13.42 4.56 6.71
C ASN A 75 12.23 4.54 5.73
N ASN A 76 11.22 5.38 5.93
CA ASN A 76 10.09 5.51 5.01
C ASN A 76 10.54 5.85 3.58
N GLY A 77 11.52 6.74 3.42
CA GLY A 77 11.99 7.16 2.10
C GLY A 77 12.52 5.99 1.26
N PRO A 78 13.55 5.27 1.71
CA PRO A 78 14.09 4.11 0.99
C PRO A 78 13.07 3.01 0.72
N ILE A 79 12.20 2.68 1.70
CA ILE A 79 11.14 1.68 1.54
C ILE A 79 10.21 2.06 0.40
N TRP A 80 9.63 3.25 0.43
CA TRP A 80 8.67 3.69 -0.59
C TRP A 80 9.32 3.91 -1.95
N ALA A 81 10.59 4.36 -2.00
CA ALA A 81 11.33 4.51 -3.25
C ALA A 81 11.60 3.15 -3.90
N LEU A 82 11.96 2.12 -3.12
CA LEU A 82 12.17 0.78 -3.62
C LEU A 82 10.88 0.19 -4.18
N LEU A 83 9.76 0.29 -3.43
CA LEU A 83 8.43 -0.14 -3.90
C LEU A 83 8.03 0.58 -5.20
N ALA A 84 8.25 1.90 -5.29
CA ALA A 84 7.92 2.67 -6.47
C ALA A 84 8.72 2.24 -7.71
N LEU A 85 10.04 2.04 -7.56
CA LEU A 85 10.89 1.60 -8.66
C LEU A 85 10.56 0.17 -9.12
N ASP A 86 10.20 -0.71 -8.18
CA ASP A 86 9.91 -2.11 -8.49
C ASP A 86 8.50 -2.29 -9.07
N SER A 87 7.58 -1.39 -8.78
CA SER A 87 6.17 -1.53 -9.15
C SER A 87 5.93 -1.72 -10.65
N GLY A 88 6.68 -1.06 -11.48
CA GLY A 88 6.68 -1.21 -12.94
C GLY A 88 8.03 -1.65 -13.49
N ASN A 89 8.91 -2.20 -12.63
CA ASN A 89 10.30 -2.51 -12.99
C ASN A 89 11.02 -1.31 -13.63
N TYR A 90 10.79 -0.11 -13.09
CA TYR A 90 11.31 1.13 -13.65
C TYR A 90 12.84 1.21 -13.57
N PRO A 91 13.51 1.78 -14.58
CA PRO A 91 14.93 2.05 -14.48
C PRO A 91 15.19 3.07 -13.36
N VAL A 92 16.30 2.91 -12.65
CA VAL A 92 16.79 3.94 -11.73
C VAL A 92 17.19 5.16 -12.56
N PRO A 93 16.82 6.39 -12.15
CA PRO A 93 17.19 7.60 -12.89
C PRO A 93 18.71 7.71 -13.08
N SER A 94 19.16 7.95 -14.30
CA SER A 94 20.58 8.11 -14.61
C SER A 94 21.14 9.41 -14.02
N GLY A 95 22.42 9.38 -13.63
CA GLY A 95 23.14 10.55 -13.12
C GLY A 95 22.87 10.88 -11.65
N GLY A 96 22.03 10.09 -10.96
CA GLY A 96 21.78 10.22 -9.53
C GLY A 96 22.61 9.28 -8.68
N THR A 97 22.45 9.39 -7.36
CA THR A 97 23.12 8.55 -6.36
C THR A 97 22.26 7.40 -5.88
N THR A 98 20.95 7.42 -6.16
CA THR A 98 20.03 6.34 -5.81
C THR A 98 20.26 5.13 -6.70
N THR A 99 20.38 3.96 -6.11
CA THR A 99 20.30 2.65 -6.78
C THR A 99 19.42 1.73 -5.96
N ARG A 100 18.89 0.63 -6.57
CA ARG A 100 18.15 -0.38 -5.79
C ARG A 100 18.99 -0.95 -4.66
N GLN A 101 20.27 -1.22 -4.92
CA GLN A 101 21.18 -1.73 -3.89
C GLN A 101 21.35 -0.71 -2.76
N ALA A 102 21.57 0.57 -3.08
CA ALA A 102 21.69 1.61 -2.04
C ALA A 102 20.41 1.73 -1.18
N LEU A 103 19.22 1.60 -1.80
CA LEU A 103 17.96 1.59 -1.05
C LEU A 103 17.85 0.37 -0.12
N ILE A 104 18.23 -0.80 -0.61
CA ILE A 104 18.28 -2.04 0.18
C ILE A 104 19.25 -1.88 1.34
N ASP A 105 20.49 -1.39 1.08
CA ASP A 105 21.52 -1.19 2.09
C ASP A 105 21.04 -0.23 3.18
N GLU A 106 20.37 0.87 2.81
CA GLU A 106 19.78 1.80 3.77
C GLU A 106 18.70 1.14 4.64
N ILE A 107 17.79 0.36 4.05
CA ILE A 107 16.77 -0.37 4.81
C ILE A 107 17.43 -1.36 5.77
N LEU A 108 18.42 -2.12 5.31
CA LEU A 108 19.12 -3.11 6.13
C LEU A 108 19.95 -2.47 7.25
N SER A 109 20.55 -1.30 7.01
CA SER A 109 21.43 -0.62 7.96
C SER A 109 20.74 -0.17 9.24
N VAL A 110 19.41 -0.01 9.19
CA VAL A 110 18.56 0.44 10.31
C VAL A 110 17.68 -0.67 10.89
N GLN A 111 18.00 -1.93 10.58
CA GLN A 111 17.33 -3.05 11.24
C GLN A 111 17.61 -2.99 12.75
N THR A 112 16.58 -3.07 13.56
CA THR A 112 16.67 -3.01 15.03
C THR A 112 17.39 -4.23 15.61
N SER A 113 17.96 -4.09 16.81
CA SER A 113 18.70 -5.17 17.48
C SER A 113 17.82 -6.41 17.72
N ASP A 114 16.52 -6.23 17.87
CA ASP A 114 15.54 -7.30 18.04
C ASP A 114 15.00 -7.87 16.70
N GLY A 115 15.54 -7.42 15.57
CA GLY A 115 15.38 -8.06 14.26
C GLY A 115 14.32 -7.51 13.33
N GLY A 116 13.58 -6.45 13.71
CA GLY A 116 12.60 -5.78 12.84
C GLY A 116 13.05 -4.39 12.41
N TRP A 117 12.09 -3.49 12.20
CA TRP A 117 12.30 -2.08 11.88
C TRP A 117 11.37 -1.20 12.71
N ALA A 118 11.78 0.06 12.91
CA ALA A 118 11.01 1.06 13.65
C ALA A 118 11.12 2.44 12.98
N ILE A 119 10.19 3.34 13.31
CA ILE A 119 10.30 4.76 12.93
C ILE A 119 11.48 5.42 13.68
N SER A 120 11.68 5.04 14.94
CA SER A 120 12.76 5.55 15.79
C SER A 120 13.07 4.58 16.93
N GLY A 121 14.28 4.66 17.46
CA GLY A 121 14.74 3.75 18.51
C GLY A 121 15.23 2.41 17.97
N ASP A 122 15.43 1.45 18.88
CA ASP A 122 16.05 0.15 18.57
C ASP A 122 15.13 -1.03 18.97
N ARG A 123 13.83 -0.82 18.88
CA ARG A 123 12.82 -1.90 19.05
C ARG A 123 11.87 -1.88 17.87
N ALA A 124 11.67 -3.05 17.30
CA ALA A 124 10.76 -3.24 16.17
C ALA A 124 9.34 -2.78 16.49
N ASP A 125 8.71 -2.10 15.56
CA ASP A 125 7.26 -1.96 15.48
C ASP A 125 6.71 -2.77 14.29
N SER A 126 5.45 -3.17 14.39
CA SER A 126 4.81 -4.03 13.40
C SER A 126 4.62 -3.33 12.06
N ASP A 127 4.33 -2.02 12.07
CA ASP A 127 4.05 -1.26 10.86
C ASP A 127 5.31 -1.10 10.00
N MET A 128 6.40 -0.57 10.60
CA MET A 128 7.66 -0.38 9.89
C MET A 128 8.29 -1.70 9.47
N THR A 129 8.16 -2.74 10.33
CA THR A 129 8.63 -4.08 10.00
C THR A 129 7.85 -4.65 8.81
N GLY A 130 6.53 -4.54 8.81
CA GLY A 130 5.69 -4.96 7.69
C GLY A 130 6.03 -4.23 6.39
N MET A 131 6.19 -2.90 6.46
CA MET A 131 6.56 -2.08 5.30
C MET A 131 7.94 -2.46 4.73
N ALA A 132 8.95 -2.63 5.59
CA ALA A 132 10.30 -3.02 5.17
C ALA A 132 10.29 -4.42 4.53
N LEU A 133 9.60 -5.39 5.15
CA LEU A 133 9.44 -6.73 4.61
C LEU A 133 8.77 -6.72 3.23
N THR A 134 7.73 -5.90 3.05
CA THR A 134 7.02 -5.78 1.77
C THR A 134 7.97 -5.28 0.66
N ALA A 135 8.79 -4.27 0.95
CA ALA A 135 9.76 -3.72 0.00
C ALA A 135 10.91 -4.71 -0.30
N LEU A 136 11.36 -5.46 0.69
CA LEU A 136 12.47 -6.41 0.55
C LEU A 136 12.06 -7.77 -0.01
N ALA A 137 10.76 -8.11 -0.02
CA ALA A 137 10.25 -9.42 -0.45
C ALA A 137 10.76 -9.88 -1.83
N PRO A 138 10.86 -9.02 -2.88
CA PRO A 138 11.38 -9.42 -4.20
C PRO A 138 12.85 -9.90 -4.19
N TYR A 139 13.60 -9.56 -3.14
CA TYR A 139 15.01 -9.85 -2.97
C TYR A 139 15.29 -11.04 -2.05
N TYR A 140 14.27 -11.56 -1.35
CA TYR A 140 14.38 -12.64 -0.36
C TYR A 140 15.13 -13.89 -0.87
N LYS A 141 14.87 -14.29 -2.11
CA LYS A 141 15.50 -15.47 -2.72
C LYS A 141 16.77 -15.14 -3.51
N LYS A 142 17.10 -13.85 -3.68
CA LYS A 142 18.17 -13.37 -4.55
C LYS A 142 19.41 -12.94 -3.79
N ASP A 143 19.23 -12.44 -2.55
CA ASP A 143 20.28 -11.87 -1.72
C ASP A 143 20.30 -12.55 -0.34
N PRO A 144 21.39 -13.24 0.02
CA PRO A 144 21.52 -13.91 1.32
C PRO A 144 21.45 -12.96 2.52
N THR A 145 21.91 -11.71 2.38
CA THR A 145 21.86 -10.70 3.44
C THR A 145 20.44 -10.26 3.70
N VAL A 146 19.70 -9.97 2.61
CA VAL A 146 18.27 -9.66 2.67
C VAL A 146 17.50 -10.82 3.25
N LYS A 147 17.81 -12.06 2.83
CA LYS A 147 17.18 -13.27 3.38
C LYS A 147 17.36 -13.35 4.88
N GLN A 148 18.58 -13.18 5.38
CA GLN A 148 18.86 -13.25 6.82
C GLN A 148 18.09 -12.17 7.61
N ALA A 149 18.02 -10.95 7.09
CA ALA A 149 17.29 -9.86 7.71
C ALA A 149 15.78 -10.13 7.76
N ILE A 150 15.21 -10.63 6.66
CA ILE A 150 13.79 -11.02 6.57
C ILE A 150 13.48 -12.17 7.53
N ASP A 151 14.32 -13.21 7.59
CA ASP A 151 14.10 -14.36 8.50
C ASP A 151 14.04 -13.92 9.97
N LYS A 152 14.91 -12.99 10.38
CA LYS A 152 14.88 -12.39 11.72
C LYS A 152 13.59 -11.62 11.96
N ALA A 153 13.16 -10.84 10.98
CA ALA A 153 11.97 -10.00 11.11
C ALA A 153 10.67 -10.83 11.14
N ILE A 154 10.61 -11.93 10.39
CA ILE A 154 9.49 -12.87 10.45
C ILE A 154 9.40 -13.49 11.87
N ALA A 155 10.54 -13.93 12.43
CA ALA A 155 10.58 -14.44 13.80
C ALA A 155 10.11 -13.37 14.80
N ARG A 156 10.60 -12.14 14.65
CA ARG A 156 10.21 -11.02 15.52
C ARG A 156 8.72 -10.69 15.41
N LEU A 157 8.14 -10.64 14.21
CA LEU A 157 6.69 -10.43 14.04
C LEU A 157 5.87 -11.54 14.69
N SER A 158 6.31 -12.80 14.58
CA SER A 158 5.62 -13.91 15.26
C SER A 158 5.62 -13.77 16.79
N GLU A 159 6.69 -13.20 17.38
CA GLU A 159 6.75 -12.90 18.81
C GLU A 159 5.89 -11.70 19.20
N MET A 160 5.76 -10.71 18.29
CA MET A 160 5.00 -9.47 18.51
C MET A 160 3.49 -9.64 18.31
N GLN A 161 3.06 -10.76 17.73
CA GLN A 161 1.65 -11.00 17.46
C GLN A 161 0.86 -11.10 18.77
N ASP A 162 -0.21 -10.32 18.87
CA ASP A 162 -1.11 -10.28 20.03
C ASP A 162 -1.88 -11.62 20.17
N ASP A 163 -2.35 -11.90 21.39
CA ASP A 163 -3.08 -13.12 21.70
C ASP A 163 -4.34 -13.33 20.86
N ASP A 164 -4.87 -12.27 20.31
CA ASP A 164 -6.04 -12.28 19.44
C ASP A 164 -5.71 -12.49 17.95
N GLY A 165 -4.43 -12.67 17.61
CA GLY A 165 -3.95 -12.86 16.24
C GLY A 165 -3.60 -11.57 15.50
N GLY A 166 -3.91 -10.40 16.06
CA GLY A 166 -3.62 -9.09 15.49
C GLY A 166 -2.25 -8.55 15.85
N PHE A 167 -2.06 -7.26 15.58
CA PHE A 167 -0.83 -6.53 15.90
C PHE A 167 -1.13 -5.16 16.49
N SER A 168 -0.27 -4.76 17.41
CA SER A 168 -0.31 -3.46 18.07
C SER A 168 0.81 -2.55 17.58
N THR A 169 0.53 -1.25 17.57
CA THR A 169 1.55 -0.21 17.42
C THR A 169 1.77 0.54 18.73
N THR A 170 2.89 1.29 18.84
CA THR A 170 3.16 2.15 19.97
C THR A 170 2.96 3.60 19.60
N TYR A 171 2.21 4.33 20.44
CA TYR A 171 2.14 5.78 20.38
C TYR A 171 3.14 6.42 21.33
N GLY A 172 3.35 7.71 21.19
CA GLY A 172 4.37 8.46 21.93
C GLY A 172 4.30 8.41 23.46
N ASP A 173 3.22 7.85 24.04
CA ASP A 173 3.08 7.58 25.48
C ASP A 173 3.58 6.17 25.87
N GLY A 174 4.08 5.39 24.92
CA GLY A 174 4.61 4.04 25.13
C GLY A 174 3.55 2.95 25.31
N LYS A 175 2.28 3.27 25.14
CA LYS A 175 1.22 2.26 25.17
C LYS A 175 1.13 1.52 23.84
N TYR A 176 0.93 0.20 23.95
CA TYR A 176 0.58 -0.65 22.82
C TYR A 176 -0.92 -0.59 22.56
N ILE A 177 -1.30 -0.29 21.33
CA ILE A 177 -2.70 -0.23 20.92
C ILE A 177 -2.86 -1.10 19.69
N ALA A 178 -3.73 -2.11 19.78
CA ALA A 178 -4.08 -2.97 18.68
C ALA A 178 -4.87 -2.17 17.63
N THR A 179 -4.40 -2.17 16.39
CA THR A 179 -5.01 -1.43 15.29
C THR A 179 -5.20 -2.29 14.05
N SER A 180 -6.20 -1.94 13.25
CA SER A 180 -6.41 -2.59 11.96
C SER A 180 -5.23 -2.34 11.01
N GLU A 181 -4.63 -1.16 11.06
CA GLU A 181 -3.51 -0.76 10.22
C GLU A 181 -2.27 -1.60 10.49
N SER A 182 -1.90 -1.79 11.77
CA SER A 182 -0.74 -2.61 12.14
C SER A 182 -0.92 -4.06 11.67
N THR A 183 -2.13 -4.60 11.84
CA THR A 183 -2.48 -5.95 11.36
C THR A 183 -2.45 -6.01 9.83
N ALA A 184 -2.93 -4.97 9.14
CA ALA A 184 -2.93 -4.88 7.69
C ALA A 184 -1.51 -4.82 7.10
N GLN A 185 -0.58 -4.07 7.73
CA GLN A 185 0.82 -4.01 7.29
C GLN A 185 1.46 -5.39 7.35
N VAL A 186 1.25 -6.14 8.43
CA VAL A 186 1.80 -7.50 8.57
C VAL A 186 1.16 -8.46 7.57
N LEU A 187 -0.16 -8.43 7.37
CA LEU A 187 -0.83 -9.25 6.36
C LEU A 187 -0.28 -9.00 4.96
N THR A 188 -0.03 -7.74 4.61
CA THR A 188 0.57 -7.36 3.33
C THR A 188 1.98 -7.94 3.17
N ALA A 189 2.81 -7.84 4.22
CA ALA A 189 4.18 -8.35 4.22
C ALA A 189 4.24 -9.88 4.09
N LEU A 190 3.43 -10.60 4.86
CA LEU A 190 3.36 -12.07 4.79
C LEU A 190 2.92 -12.53 3.40
N SER A 191 1.90 -11.86 2.84
CA SER A 191 1.43 -12.12 1.47
C SER A 191 2.54 -11.90 0.44
N ALA A 192 3.32 -10.82 0.57
CA ALA A 192 4.43 -10.52 -0.34
C ALA A 192 5.57 -11.54 -0.26
N LEU A 193 5.77 -12.15 0.92
CA LEU A 193 6.76 -13.19 1.16
C LEU A 193 6.26 -14.60 0.79
N GLY A 194 5.00 -14.75 0.37
CA GLY A 194 4.40 -16.03 0.06
C GLY A 194 4.09 -16.88 1.29
N ILE A 195 3.86 -16.23 2.45
CA ILE A 195 3.47 -16.85 3.70
C ILE A 195 1.95 -16.72 3.86
N ASP A 196 1.28 -17.85 4.02
CA ASP A 196 -0.17 -17.86 4.26
C ASP A 196 -0.49 -17.42 5.69
N ALA A 197 -0.93 -16.18 5.81
CA ALA A 197 -1.22 -15.54 7.09
C ALA A 197 -2.45 -16.12 7.83
N ASP A 198 -3.21 -16.98 7.17
CA ASP A 198 -4.39 -17.66 7.73
C ASP A 198 -4.09 -19.06 8.25
N THR A 199 -3.01 -19.69 7.76
CA THR A 199 -2.72 -21.10 8.08
C THR A 199 -1.31 -21.36 8.60
N ASP A 200 -0.36 -20.44 8.44
CA ASP A 200 1.00 -20.60 8.92
C ASP A 200 1.04 -20.59 10.46
N SER A 201 1.47 -21.69 11.06
CA SER A 201 1.46 -21.89 12.51
C SER A 201 2.23 -20.85 13.32
N ARG A 202 3.16 -20.13 12.70
CA ARG A 202 3.90 -19.03 13.35
C ARG A 202 3.00 -17.83 13.64
N PHE A 203 1.92 -17.68 12.86
CA PHE A 203 1.01 -16.54 12.90
C PHE A 203 -0.42 -16.91 13.33
N ILE A 204 -0.57 -18.04 14.03
CA ILE A 204 -1.82 -18.43 14.69
C ILE A 204 -1.65 -18.28 16.20
N LYS A 205 -2.49 -17.45 16.83
CA LYS A 205 -2.53 -17.25 18.29
C LYS A 205 -3.93 -17.59 18.80
N ASN A 206 -3.99 -18.44 19.83
CA ASN A 206 -5.25 -18.88 20.43
C ASN A 206 -6.32 -19.33 19.42
N GLY A 207 -5.89 -19.86 18.27
CA GLY A 207 -6.78 -20.28 17.18
C GLY A 207 -7.25 -19.18 16.24
N GLY A 208 -6.80 -17.93 16.42
CA GLY A 208 -7.05 -16.80 15.50
C GLY A 208 -5.85 -16.53 14.60
N SER A 209 -6.11 -16.28 13.33
CA SER A 209 -5.12 -15.89 12.33
C SER A 209 -4.99 -14.36 12.22
N VAL A 210 -3.97 -13.90 11.48
CA VAL A 210 -3.86 -12.47 11.14
C VAL A 210 -5.04 -12.00 10.30
N VAL A 211 -5.58 -12.86 9.44
CA VAL A 211 -6.76 -12.57 8.62
C VAL A 211 -8.00 -12.44 9.49
N ASP A 212 -8.22 -13.39 10.42
CA ASP A 212 -9.32 -13.34 11.39
C ASP A 212 -9.26 -12.06 12.22
N ALA A 213 -8.06 -11.71 12.71
CA ALA A 213 -7.83 -10.52 13.50
C ALA A 213 -8.21 -9.24 12.73
N LEU A 214 -7.77 -9.11 11.47
CA LEU A 214 -8.11 -7.96 10.65
C LEU A 214 -9.62 -7.88 10.38
N LEU A 215 -10.27 -9.00 10.08
CA LEU A 215 -11.70 -9.03 9.76
C LEU A 215 -12.60 -8.63 10.94
N ARG A 216 -12.13 -8.71 12.19
CA ARG A 216 -12.90 -8.23 13.36
C ARG A 216 -13.11 -6.71 13.37
N TYR A 217 -12.25 -5.94 12.71
CA TYR A 217 -12.40 -4.50 12.57
C TYR A 217 -13.45 -4.11 11.51
N TYR A 218 -13.92 -5.08 10.72
CA TYR A 218 -14.87 -4.80 9.64
C TYR A 218 -16.26 -4.47 10.17
N VAL A 219 -16.84 -3.40 9.67
CA VAL A 219 -18.23 -2.99 9.90
C VAL A 219 -19.04 -3.28 8.67
N ASN A 220 -20.06 -4.13 8.80
CA ASN A 220 -20.86 -4.59 7.66
C ASN A 220 -21.48 -3.42 6.88
N GLY A 221 -21.25 -3.41 5.56
CA GLY A 221 -21.72 -2.37 4.65
C GLY A 221 -20.98 -1.03 4.72
N GLY A 222 -19.92 -0.94 5.54
CA GLY A 222 -19.14 0.28 5.74
C GLY A 222 -17.67 0.12 5.36
N GLY A 223 -16.81 -0.04 6.37
CA GLY A 223 -15.37 -0.12 6.24
C GLY A 223 -14.76 -0.79 7.44
N PHE A 224 -13.55 -0.38 7.80
CA PHE A 224 -12.84 -0.90 8.96
C PHE A 224 -12.65 0.19 10.00
N LYS A 225 -12.64 -0.21 11.25
CA LYS A 225 -12.31 0.66 12.38
C LYS A 225 -10.79 0.77 12.51
N HIS A 226 -10.32 1.85 13.11
CA HIS A 226 -8.93 1.98 13.54
C HIS A 226 -8.65 1.08 14.75
N VAL A 227 -9.48 1.21 15.80
CA VAL A 227 -9.46 0.40 17.02
C VAL A 227 -10.81 -0.27 17.25
N MET A 228 -10.84 -1.37 18.02
CA MET A 228 -12.04 -2.20 18.16
C MET A 228 -13.28 -1.48 18.68
N ASP A 229 -13.11 -0.55 19.60
CA ASP A 229 -14.18 0.26 20.20
C ASP A 229 -14.43 1.60 19.47
N GLY A 230 -13.70 1.84 18.36
CA GLY A 230 -13.84 3.03 17.53
C GLY A 230 -14.96 2.95 16.48
N GLU A 231 -15.11 4.05 15.74
CA GLU A 231 -15.96 4.14 14.55
C GLU A 231 -15.20 3.73 13.28
N ILE A 232 -15.91 3.65 12.14
CA ILE A 232 -15.28 3.44 10.84
C ILE A 232 -14.26 4.55 10.58
N ASP A 233 -13.04 4.15 10.25
CA ASP A 233 -11.94 5.04 9.97
C ASP A 233 -11.50 4.94 8.51
N GLY A 234 -11.13 6.07 7.91
CA GLY A 234 -10.74 6.13 6.50
C GLY A 234 -9.41 5.43 6.24
N MET A 235 -8.42 5.60 7.12
CA MET A 235 -7.10 4.99 6.98
C MET A 235 -7.16 3.49 7.30
N GLY A 236 -7.87 3.12 8.39
CA GLY A 236 -8.12 1.72 8.73
C GLY A 236 -8.82 0.98 7.59
N THR A 237 -9.83 1.61 6.96
CA THR A 237 -10.53 1.04 5.80
C THR A 237 -9.61 0.86 4.61
N GLU A 238 -8.83 1.88 4.25
CA GLU A 238 -7.90 1.81 3.14
C GLU A 238 -6.87 0.71 3.33
N GLN A 239 -6.20 0.71 4.49
CA GLN A 239 -5.13 -0.25 4.76
C GLN A 239 -5.64 -1.69 4.84
N ALA A 240 -6.80 -1.92 5.45
CA ALA A 240 -7.41 -3.24 5.47
C ALA A 240 -7.75 -3.74 4.05
N TYR A 241 -8.30 -2.89 3.19
CA TYR A 241 -8.63 -3.30 1.82
C TYR A 241 -7.39 -3.61 0.98
N TYR A 242 -6.32 -2.82 1.06
CA TYR A 242 -5.13 -3.18 0.30
C TYR A 242 -4.47 -4.45 0.84
N ALA A 243 -4.48 -4.68 2.16
CA ALA A 243 -3.94 -5.90 2.76
C ALA A 243 -4.74 -7.14 2.34
N LEU A 244 -6.07 -7.06 2.35
CA LEU A 244 -6.93 -8.14 1.84
C LEU A 244 -6.74 -8.34 0.33
N THR A 245 -6.46 -7.28 -0.43
CA THR A 245 -6.13 -7.38 -1.85
C THR A 245 -4.77 -8.08 -2.04
N ALA A 246 -3.77 -7.76 -1.22
CA ALA A 246 -2.46 -8.44 -1.24
C ALA A 246 -2.62 -9.94 -0.95
N TYR A 247 -3.41 -10.28 0.07
CA TYR A 247 -3.69 -11.65 0.45
C TYR A 247 -4.47 -12.40 -0.65
N TYR A 248 -5.50 -11.79 -1.23
CA TYR A 248 -6.23 -12.36 -2.37
C TYR A 248 -5.32 -12.61 -3.57
N ARG A 249 -4.40 -11.68 -3.89
CA ARG A 249 -3.43 -11.85 -4.99
C ARG A 249 -2.50 -13.03 -4.70
N PHE A 250 -2.00 -13.15 -3.46
CA PHE A 250 -1.19 -14.28 -3.03
C PHE A 250 -1.94 -15.61 -3.20
N LEU A 251 -3.16 -15.75 -2.67
CA LEU A 251 -3.98 -16.95 -2.82
C LEU A 251 -4.30 -17.30 -4.27
N SER A 252 -4.37 -16.28 -5.14
CA SER A 252 -4.66 -16.43 -6.56
C SER A 252 -3.41 -16.65 -7.42
N GLY A 253 -2.22 -16.77 -6.82
CA GLY A 253 -0.95 -16.96 -7.53
C GLY A 253 -0.56 -15.79 -8.45
N LYS A 254 -1.02 -14.57 -8.11
CA LYS A 254 -0.68 -13.33 -8.84
C LYS A 254 0.60 -12.71 -8.29
N THR A 255 1.09 -11.67 -8.97
CA THR A 255 2.21 -10.85 -8.48
C THR A 255 1.86 -10.18 -7.15
N ASN A 256 2.88 -9.78 -6.37
CA ASN A 256 2.68 -9.03 -5.13
C ASN A 256 1.89 -7.74 -5.38
N LEU A 257 1.26 -7.19 -4.34
CA LEU A 257 0.42 -6.00 -4.44
C LEU A 257 1.12 -4.83 -5.16
N TYR A 258 2.38 -4.60 -4.84
CA TYR A 258 3.18 -3.50 -5.40
C TYR A 258 3.99 -3.92 -6.66
N ASP A 259 3.95 -5.16 -7.08
CA ASP A 259 4.42 -5.58 -8.40
C ASP A 259 3.25 -5.50 -9.38
N MET A 260 3.21 -4.41 -10.11
CA MET A 260 2.14 -4.05 -11.04
C MET A 260 2.53 -4.35 -12.50
N THR A 261 3.53 -5.18 -12.72
CA THR A 261 3.97 -5.57 -14.08
C THR A 261 2.90 -6.31 -14.85
N ASP A 262 2.00 -7.00 -14.15
CA ASP A 262 0.83 -7.66 -14.73
C ASP A 262 -0.28 -6.67 -15.15
N ILE A 263 -0.23 -5.42 -14.71
CA ILE A 263 -1.17 -4.36 -15.09
C ILE A 263 -0.63 -3.57 -16.30
N ILE A 264 0.67 -3.30 -16.34
CA ILE A 264 1.34 -2.54 -17.40
C ILE A 264 1.31 -3.33 -18.71
N ASP A 265 1.45 -4.65 -18.65
CA ASP A 265 1.48 -5.55 -19.82
C ASP A 265 0.09 -5.73 -20.48
N MET A 266 -0.96 -5.12 -19.91
CA MET A 266 -2.28 -5.03 -20.56
C MET A 266 -2.31 -4.00 -21.71
N GLY A 267 -1.14 -3.68 -22.24
CA GLY A 267 -0.83 -3.04 -23.53
C GLY A 267 -1.72 -1.87 -23.89
N GLY A 268 -1.16 -0.71 -23.85
CA GLY A 268 -1.54 0.52 -24.52
C GLY A 268 -2.84 0.50 -25.24
N ASP A 269 -3.85 0.72 -25.11
CA ASP A 269 -5.21 1.04 -25.48
C ASP A 269 -6.15 0.46 -24.44
N VAL A 270 -6.78 1.36 -23.71
CA VAL A 270 -7.96 1.00 -22.90
C VAL A 270 -8.91 0.30 -23.85
N VAL A 271 -8.89 -1.04 -23.85
CA VAL A 271 -9.87 -1.82 -24.57
C VAL A 271 -11.21 -1.42 -23.99
N THR A 272 -11.90 -0.55 -24.70
CA THR A 272 -13.33 -0.34 -24.51
C THR A 272 -13.99 -1.66 -24.93
N VAL A 273 -14.10 -2.59 -23.99
CA VAL A 273 -14.98 -3.72 -24.15
C VAL A 273 -16.39 -3.12 -24.21
N GLU A 274 -16.92 -2.97 -25.42
CA GLU A 274 -18.34 -2.69 -25.59
C GLU A 274 -19.11 -3.79 -24.87
N PRO A 275 -20.04 -3.45 -23.98
CA PRO A 275 -20.86 -4.47 -23.34
C PRO A 275 -21.78 -5.07 -24.39
N THR A 276 -21.48 -6.27 -24.85
CA THR A 276 -22.50 -7.14 -25.44
C THR A 276 -23.49 -7.47 -24.32
N VAL A 277 -24.65 -6.85 -24.40
CA VAL A 277 -25.79 -7.13 -23.53
C VAL A 277 -26.37 -8.49 -23.96
N PRO A 278 -26.27 -9.55 -23.15
CA PRO A 278 -27.17 -10.68 -23.32
C PRO A 278 -28.53 -10.29 -22.77
N ALA A 279 -29.56 -10.62 -23.52
CA ALA A 279 -30.98 -10.43 -23.15
C ALA A 279 -31.25 -11.02 -21.77
N ALA A 280 -32.09 -10.31 -21.02
CA ALA A 280 -32.50 -10.64 -19.68
C ALA A 280 -33.19 -12.03 -19.61
N THR A 281 -32.66 -12.87 -18.74
CA THR A 281 -33.43 -13.91 -18.05
C THR A 281 -33.11 -13.75 -16.56
N GLU A 282 -34.12 -13.42 -15.79
CA GLU A 282 -34.01 -13.40 -14.33
C GLU A 282 -33.69 -14.81 -13.81
N PRO A 283 -32.79 -14.93 -12.89
CA PRO A 283 -32.89 -15.94 -11.84
C PRO A 283 -32.69 -15.36 -10.44
N ALA A 284 -33.32 -16.07 -9.54
CA ALA A 284 -33.42 -15.94 -8.12
C ALA A 284 -32.18 -15.41 -7.39
N GLN A 285 -32.47 -14.59 -6.37
CA GLN A 285 -31.55 -14.01 -5.38
C GLN A 285 -30.63 -15.05 -4.73
N ALA A 286 -29.34 -14.92 -5.02
CA ALA A 286 -28.28 -15.31 -4.11
C ALA A 286 -27.55 -14.03 -3.69
N ALA A 287 -27.36 -13.83 -2.40
CA ALA A 287 -26.71 -12.66 -1.85
C ALA A 287 -25.26 -12.60 -2.34
N GLN A 288 -25.00 -11.82 -3.38
CA GLN A 288 -23.66 -11.46 -3.80
C GLN A 288 -23.24 -10.21 -3.02
N THR A 289 -22.27 -10.36 -2.13
CA THR A 289 -21.52 -9.24 -1.56
C THR A 289 -20.67 -8.63 -2.66
N ASN A 290 -21.24 -7.68 -3.41
CA ASN A 290 -20.48 -6.86 -4.34
C ASN A 290 -19.67 -5.84 -3.56
N ILE A 291 -18.40 -6.14 -3.32
CA ILE A 291 -17.43 -5.12 -2.88
C ILE A 291 -17.30 -4.13 -4.05
N PRO A 292 -17.69 -2.86 -3.86
CA PRO A 292 -17.56 -1.87 -4.93
C PRO A 292 -16.07 -1.67 -5.23
N TRP A 293 -15.64 -1.99 -6.43
CA TRP A 293 -14.24 -1.94 -6.85
C TRP A 293 -13.61 -0.52 -6.82
N TRP A 294 -14.40 0.56 -6.72
CA TRP A 294 -13.89 1.91 -6.46
C TRP A 294 -13.19 2.01 -5.09
N ILE A 295 -13.50 1.12 -4.15
CA ILE A 295 -12.81 0.99 -2.86
C ILE A 295 -11.35 0.57 -3.09
N ILE A 296 -11.08 -0.28 -4.09
CA ILE A 296 -9.72 -0.71 -4.46
C ILE A 296 -8.89 0.47 -5.00
N ALA A 297 -9.53 1.40 -5.73
CA ALA A 297 -8.85 2.60 -6.22
C ALA A 297 -8.52 3.60 -5.09
N VAL A 298 -9.37 3.69 -4.06
CA VAL A 298 -9.12 4.54 -2.89
C VAL A 298 -7.94 4.01 -2.07
N CYS A 299 -7.76 2.68 -1.99
CA CYS A 299 -6.67 2.05 -1.25
C CYS A 299 -5.26 2.39 -1.78
N ILE A 300 -5.13 2.88 -3.01
CA ILE A 300 -3.85 3.26 -3.61
C ILE A 300 -3.48 4.71 -3.30
N PHE A 301 -4.45 5.56 -2.97
CA PHE A 301 -4.30 7.02 -2.88
C PHE A 301 -4.17 7.59 -1.46
N GLY A 302 -4.52 6.89 -0.42
CA GLY A 302 -4.66 7.44 0.92
C GLY A 302 -3.53 7.08 1.88
N GLY A 303 -2.44 7.72 1.84
CA GLY A 303 -1.44 7.70 2.91
C GLY A 303 -1.24 9.10 3.47
N ALA A 304 -1.51 9.29 4.74
CA ALA A 304 -1.18 10.43 5.61
C ALA A 304 -1.04 11.80 4.92
N GLY A 305 -2.13 12.40 4.52
CA GLY A 305 -2.17 13.77 4.00
C GLY A 305 -3.39 14.10 3.14
N TRP A 306 -4.10 13.10 2.64
CA TRP A 306 -5.24 13.29 1.73
C TRP A 306 -6.61 12.95 2.34
N GLY A 307 -6.65 12.34 3.52
CA GLY A 307 -7.91 12.03 4.23
C GLY A 307 -8.81 13.26 4.48
N VAL A 308 -8.23 14.46 4.54
CA VAL A 308 -8.96 15.71 4.76
C VAL A 308 -9.70 16.17 3.49
N VAL A 309 -9.22 15.84 2.29
CA VAL A 309 -9.82 16.31 1.04
C VAL A 309 -11.01 15.44 0.61
N ILE A 310 -10.97 14.14 0.88
CA ILE A 310 -12.09 13.23 0.56
C ILE A 310 -13.26 13.44 1.53
N GLY A 311 -12.97 13.67 2.82
CA GLY A 311 -14.00 13.97 3.82
C GLY A 311 -14.78 15.26 3.54
N ILE A 312 -14.13 16.27 2.97
CA ILE A 312 -14.76 17.58 2.69
C ILE A 312 -15.65 17.54 1.45
N VAL A 313 -15.38 16.65 0.48
CA VAL A 313 -16.14 16.61 -0.79
C VAL A 313 -17.32 15.63 -0.74
N LEU A 314 -17.28 14.59 0.09
CA LEU A 314 -18.34 13.57 0.13
C LEU A 314 -19.39 13.77 1.24
N VAL A 315 -19.02 14.38 2.36
CA VAL A 315 -19.97 14.61 3.48
C VAL A 315 -21.12 15.56 3.12
N PRO A 316 -20.98 16.62 2.29
CA PRO A 316 -22.11 17.48 1.95
C PRO A 316 -23.14 16.85 1.02
N LYS A 317 -22.82 15.75 0.30
CA LYS A 317 -23.76 15.11 -0.64
C LYS A 317 -24.62 14.03 -0.01
N LEU A 318 -24.23 13.50 1.15
CA LEU A 318 -25.02 12.48 1.85
C LEU A 318 -26.11 13.05 2.75
N ASN A 319 -26.01 14.31 3.16
CA ASN A 319 -27.00 14.99 4.01
C ASN A 319 -28.15 15.71 3.26
N LYS A 320 -28.29 15.53 1.95
CA LYS A 320 -29.38 16.14 1.15
C LYS A 320 -30.45 15.14 0.71
N LYS A 321 -30.68 14.08 1.45
CA LYS A 321 -31.86 13.20 1.26
C LYS A 321 -32.44 12.81 2.61
N LYS A 322 -33.00 13.79 3.31
CA LYS A 322 -34.09 13.66 4.27
C LYS A 322 -34.77 15.03 4.35
N ASP A 323 -35.69 15.21 3.47
CA ASP A 323 -36.95 15.97 3.66
C ASP A 323 -37.87 15.53 2.52
#